data_bd75d79b3753c0d696cc594ba33d9663
#
_entry.id   bd75d79b3753c0d696cc594ba33d9663
#
_cell.length_a   1.000
_cell.length_b   1.000
_cell.length_c   1.000
_cell.angle_alpha   90.00
_cell.angle_beta   90.00
_cell.angle_gamma   90.00
#
_symmetry.space_group_name_H-M   'P 1'
#
loop_
_entity.id
_entity.type
_entity.pdbx_description
1 polymer ?
#
loop_
_entity_poly.entity_id
_entity_poly.type
_entity_poly.pdbx_seq_one_letter_code
_entity_poly.pdbx_strand_id
1 'polypeptide(L)'
;MSEQNVELVRRLYDLWDRRESARDLIAEDLEYVNPSYAVEPGTLKGRKSLTLVRDTYEDFSIRVERFIDAGDDVVVLARYTASGRGSGVPLEGEHGYVWTVRDGQAVRFQWFQSHREALDAAGLSDPA
;
A
#
# COMPACT_ATOMS: atom_id res chain seq x y z
N MET A 1 -12.86 -7.06 13.81
CA MET A 1 -12.60 -8.38 13.23
C MET A 1 -11.77 -8.23 11.98
N SER A 2 -10.76 -9.02 11.91
CA SER A 2 -9.76 -8.96 10.87
C SER A 2 -10.32 -9.21 9.46
N GLU A 3 -11.30 -10.10 9.34
CA GLU A 3 -11.94 -10.37 8.06
C GLU A 3 -12.57 -9.11 7.45
N GLN A 4 -13.18 -8.28 8.29
CA GLN A 4 -13.77 -7.02 7.85
C GLN A 4 -12.70 -6.04 7.38
N ASN A 5 -11.53 -6.07 8.02
CA ASN A 5 -10.42 -5.22 7.65
C ASN A 5 -9.86 -5.63 6.28
N VAL A 6 -9.75 -6.94 6.04
CA VAL A 6 -9.31 -7.44 4.73
C VAL A 6 -10.29 -7.00 3.64
N GLU A 7 -11.59 -7.10 3.90
CA GLU A 7 -12.61 -6.68 2.93
C GLU A 7 -12.54 -5.19 2.63
N LEU A 8 -12.26 -4.38 3.66
CA LEU A 8 -12.10 -2.93 3.46
C LEU A 8 -10.93 -2.64 2.52
N VAL A 9 -9.80 -3.31 2.74
CA VAL A 9 -8.61 -3.08 1.92
C VAL A 9 -8.83 -3.62 0.50
N ARG A 10 -9.51 -4.76 0.34
CA ARG A 10 -9.90 -5.25 -0.99
C ARG A 10 -10.72 -4.22 -1.74
N ARG A 11 -11.68 -3.62 -1.04
CA ARG A 11 -12.54 -2.59 -1.63
C ARG A 11 -11.74 -1.36 -2.05
N LEU A 12 -10.74 -0.97 -1.27
CA LEU A 12 -9.84 0.13 -1.62
C LEU A 12 -9.20 -0.11 -3.00
N TYR A 13 -8.59 -1.28 -3.17
CA TYR A 13 -7.91 -1.60 -4.42
C TYR A 13 -8.88 -1.78 -5.57
N ASP A 14 -10.05 -2.33 -5.31
CA ASP A 14 -11.07 -2.48 -6.33
C ASP A 14 -11.54 -1.12 -6.85
N LEU A 15 -11.77 -0.17 -5.95
CA LEU A 15 -12.17 1.19 -6.33
C LEU A 15 -11.08 1.88 -7.16
N TRP A 16 -9.83 1.76 -6.73
CA TRP A 16 -8.71 2.36 -7.46
C TRP A 16 -8.54 1.72 -8.85
N ASP A 17 -8.73 0.42 -8.94
CA ASP A 17 -8.64 -0.31 -10.19
C ASP A 17 -9.68 0.19 -11.19
N ARG A 18 -10.85 0.56 -10.69
CA ARG A 18 -11.92 1.14 -11.49
C ARG A 18 -11.80 2.65 -11.65
N ARG A 19 -10.72 3.24 -11.14
CA ARG A 19 -10.46 4.68 -11.16
C ARG A 19 -11.54 5.47 -10.42
N GLU A 20 -12.07 4.88 -9.37
CA GLU A 20 -13.04 5.51 -8.49
C GLU A 20 -12.38 5.93 -7.19
N SER A 21 -12.95 6.92 -6.52
CA SER A 21 -12.41 7.40 -5.25
C SER A 21 -12.67 6.42 -4.12
N ALA A 22 -11.62 6.14 -3.34
CA ALA A 22 -11.72 5.35 -2.12
C ALA A 22 -11.64 6.23 -0.87
N ARG A 23 -11.84 7.51 -1.05
CA ARG A 23 -11.67 8.54 -0.01
C ARG A 23 -12.39 8.20 1.29
N ASP A 24 -13.60 7.67 1.22
CA ASP A 24 -14.40 7.39 2.41
C ASP A 24 -13.85 6.24 3.24
N LEU A 25 -12.99 5.42 2.66
CA LEU A 25 -12.35 4.29 3.34
C LEU A 25 -11.01 4.66 3.95
N ILE A 26 -10.54 5.88 3.76
CA ILE A 26 -9.22 6.33 4.20
C ILE A 26 -9.39 7.52 5.15
N ALA A 27 -8.74 7.44 6.31
CA ALA A 27 -8.78 8.53 7.28
C ALA A 27 -8.14 9.79 6.68
N GLU A 28 -8.70 10.94 7.02
CA GLU A 28 -8.20 12.21 6.54
C GLU A 28 -6.75 12.45 6.96
N ASP A 29 -6.40 12.01 8.16
CA ASP A 29 -5.05 12.14 8.74
C ASP A 29 -4.23 10.85 8.61
N LEU A 30 -4.47 10.07 7.57
CA LEU A 30 -3.72 8.83 7.32
C LEU A 30 -2.23 9.06 7.49
N GLU A 31 -1.55 8.13 8.13
CA GLU A 31 -0.09 8.12 8.22
C GLU A 31 0.47 7.31 7.07
N TYR A 32 1.31 7.95 6.27
CA TYR A 32 2.00 7.32 5.14
C TYR A 32 3.46 7.12 5.54
N VAL A 33 3.87 5.88 5.74
CA VAL A 33 5.18 5.56 6.27
C VAL A 33 6.10 5.06 5.18
N ASN A 34 7.19 5.78 4.96
CA ASN A 34 8.25 5.38 4.05
C ASN A 34 9.29 4.57 4.82
N PRO A 35 9.82 3.49 4.24
CA PRO A 35 10.85 2.69 4.91
C PRO A 35 12.15 3.48 5.06
N SER A 36 13.04 2.98 5.91
CA SER A 36 14.30 3.65 6.22
C SER A 36 15.22 3.82 5.01
N TYR A 37 15.09 2.98 4.01
CA TYR A 37 15.90 3.04 2.80
C TYR A 37 15.29 3.91 1.69
N ALA A 38 14.13 4.51 1.94
CA ALA A 38 13.51 5.40 0.96
C ALA A 38 14.33 6.68 0.80
N VAL A 39 14.16 7.35 -0.34
CA VAL A 39 14.82 8.64 -0.59
C VAL A 39 14.44 9.64 0.51
N GLU A 40 13.18 9.63 0.91
CA GLU A 40 12.71 10.45 2.03
C GLU A 40 12.06 9.52 3.05
N PRO A 41 12.85 8.96 3.98
CA PRO A 41 12.29 8.09 5.01
C PRO A 41 11.45 8.88 6.01
N GLY A 42 10.60 8.19 6.74
CA GLY A 42 9.78 8.79 7.76
C GLY A 42 8.30 8.79 7.41
N THR A 43 7.52 9.52 8.20
CA THR A 43 6.08 9.50 8.10
C THR A 43 5.53 10.81 7.57
N LEU A 44 4.70 10.74 6.55
CA LEU A 44 3.91 11.86 6.05
C LEU A 44 2.48 11.68 6.54
N LYS A 45 1.76 12.77 6.72
CA LYS A 45 0.37 12.73 7.16
C LYS A 45 -0.56 13.23 6.08
N GLY A 46 -1.75 12.62 6.05
CA GLY A 46 -2.81 13.00 5.13
C GLY A 46 -2.98 12.04 3.98
N ARG A 47 -4.24 11.84 3.57
CA ARG A 47 -4.52 10.91 2.47
C ARG A 47 -3.94 11.31 1.14
N LYS A 48 -3.60 12.58 0.96
CA LYS A 48 -2.93 13.04 -0.26
C LYS A 48 -1.57 12.38 -0.46
N SER A 49 -0.94 11.91 0.62
CA SER A 49 0.35 11.23 0.55
C SER A 49 0.30 9.99 -0.32
N LEU A 50 -0.86 9.37 -0.45
CA LEU A 50 -1.04 8.17 -1.27
C LEU A 50 -0.88 8.43 -2.76
N THR A 51 -0.92 9.69 -3.20
CA THR A 51 -0.76 10.04 -4.61
C THR A 51 0.69 10.30 -5.00
N LEU A 52 1.60 10.38 -4.03
CA LEU A 52 3.00 10.77 -4.30
C LEU A 52 3.70 9.82 -5.26
N VAL A 53 3.51 8.52 -5.09
CA VAL A 53 4.15 7.54 -5.98
C VAL A 53 3.61 7.69 -7.40
N ARG A 54 2.30 7.88 -7.52
CA ARG A 54 1.65 8.06 -8.82
C ARG A 54 2.18 9.30 -9.53
N ASP A 55 2.46 10.37 -8.77
CA ASP A 55 2.98 11.61 -9.33
C ASP A 55 4.43 11.49 -9.76
N THR A 56 5.18 10.56 -9.16
CA THR A 56 6.59 10.34 -9.46
C THR A 56 6.82 9.53 -10.72
N TYR A 57 5.92 8.61 -11.03
CA TYR A 57 6.07 7.69 -12.16
C TYR A 57 4.92 7.83 -13.15
N GLU A 58 5.23 7.59 -14.41
CA GLU A 58 4.20 7.43 -15.44
C GLU A 58 3.73 5.98 -15.42
N ASP A 59 2.46 5.77 -15.76
CA ASP A 59 1.90 4.43 -15.93
C ASP A 59 2.14 3.50 -14.73
N PHE A 60 2.15 4.07 -13.52
CA PHE A 60 2.30 3.25 -12.32
C PHE A 60 1.08 2.36 -12.15
N SER A 61 1.32 1.05 -12.09
CA SER A 61 0.26 0.06 -11.99
C SER A 61 0.65 -1.00 -10.96
N ILE A 62 -0.33 -1.45 -10.21
CA ILE A 62 -0.15 -2.47 -9.16
C ILE A 62 -1.07 -3.63 -9.46
N ARG A 63 -0.49 -4.85 -9.40
CA ARG A 63 -1.28 -6.08 -9.44
C ARG A 63 -1.16 -6.75 -8.09
N VAL A 64 -2.27 -6.83 -7.37
CA VAL A 64 -2.30 -7.48 -6.06
C VAL A 64 -2.33 -8.99 -6.24
N GLU A 65 -1.44 -9.69 -5.53
CA GLU A 65 -1.37 -11.14 -5.56
C GLU A 65 -2.05 -11.76 -4.34
N ARG A 66 -1.93 -11.15 -3.17
CA ARG A 66 -2.54 -11.65 -1.95
C ARG A 66 -2.91 -10.54 -1.00
N PHE A 67 -4.01 -10.77 -0.27
CA PHE A 67 -4.39 -9.99 0.91
C PHE A 67 -4.27 -10.92 2.11
N ILE A 68 -3.56 -10.51 3.14
CA ILE A 68 -3.29 -11.36 4.31
C ILE A 68 -3.80 -10.66 5.56
N ASP A 69 -4.60 -11.37 6.33
CA ASP A 69 -5.14 -10.91 7.59
C ASP A 69 -4.05 -10.92 8.67
N ALA A 70 -3.82 -9.77 9.27
CA ALA A 70 -2.86 -9.62 10.37
C ALA A 70 -3.50 -8.85 11.54
N GLY A 71 -4.78 -9.09 11.80
CA GLY A 71 -5.52 -8.43 12.89
C GLY A 71 -5.95 -7.03 12.50
N ASP A 72 -5.43 -6.03 13.19
CA ASP A 72 -5.70 -4.63 12.85
C ASP A 72 -4.98 -4.22 11.58
N ASP A 73 -4.02 -5.01 11.14
CA ASP A 73 -3.27 -4.78 9.92
C ASP A 73 -3.72 -5.75 8.83
N VAL A 74 -3.57 -5.29 7.59
CA VAL A 74 -3.77 -6.13 6.40
C VAL A 74 -2.51 -6.00 5.56
N VAL A 75 -1.89 -7.14 5.26
CA VAL A 75 -0.71 -7.16 4.39
C VAL A 75 -1.19 -7.38 2.95
N VAL A 76 -0.69 -6.56 2.04
CA VAL A 76 -0.97 -6.68 0.62
C VAL A 76 0.33 -7.02 -0.09
N LEU A 77 0.37 -8.17 -0.72
CA LEU A 77 1.52 -8.59 -1.52
C LEU A 77 1.19 -8.32 -2.98
N ALA A 78 2.03 -7.53 -3.62
CA ALA A 78 1.75 -7.03 -4.97
C ALA A 78 3.00 -7.01 -5.83
N ARG A 79 2.78 -6.80 -7.12
CA ARG A 79 3.84 -6.47 -8.08
C ARG A 79 3.46 -5.16 -8.75
N TYR A 80 4.47 -4.35 -9.01
CA TYR A 80 4.25 -3.07 -9.66
C TYR A 80 4.97 -3.01 -11.01
N THR A 81 4.42 -2.19 -11.89
CA THR A 81 5.07 -1.79 -13.13
C THR A 81 4.93 -0.28 -13.25
N ALA A 82 5.96 0.36 -13.76
CA ALA A 82 5.98 1.81 -13.90
C ALA A 82 6.98 2.19 -14.98
N SER A 83 6.95 3.46 -15.39
CA SER A 83 7.98 4.03 -16.26
C SER A 83 8.57 5.25 -15.56
N GLY A 84 9.87 5.43 -15.65
CA GLY A 84 10.51 6.63 -15.13
C GLY A 84 10.00 7.85 -15.90
N ARG A 85 9.52 8.86 -15.18
CA ARG A 85 8.99 10.07 -15.80
C ARG A 85 10.10 10.79 -16.58
N GLY A 86 9.86 11.01 -17.85
CA GLY A 86 10.82 11.68 -18.75
C GLY A 86 11.84 10.75 -19.39
N SER A 87 12.13 9.59 -18.81
CA SER A 87 13.09 8.64 -19.38
C SER A 87 12.41 7.52 -20.14
N GLY A 88 11.18 7.17 -19.78
CA GLY A 88 10.46 6.06 -20.36
C GLY A 88 11.04 4.70 -20.01
N VAL A 89 12.00 4.62 -19.07
CA VAL A 89 12.62 3.36 -18.68
C VAL A 89 11.60 2.51 -17.91
N PRO A 90 11.33 1.27 -18.35
CA PRO A 90 10.40 0.42 -17.64
C PRO A 90 10.98 -0.05 -16.31
N LEU A 91 10.14 -0.05 -15.28
CA LEU A 91 10.47 -0.52 -13.95
C LEU A 91 9.45 -1.56 -13.55
N GLU A 92 9.91 -2.62 -12.89
CA GLU A 92 8.99 -3.61 -12.31
C GLU A 92 9.63 -4.25 -11.09
N GLY A 93 8.80 -4.74 -10.20
CA GLY A 93 9.30 -5.42 -9.02
C GLY A 93 8.15 -5.81 -8.10
N GLU A 94 8.51 -6.40 -6.97
CA GLU A 94 7.51 -6.68 -5.96
C GLU A 94 7.42 -5.53 -4.97
N HIS A 95 6.22 -5.34 -4.44
CA HIS A 95 5.95 -4.43 -3.34
C HIS A 95 5.16 -5.18 -2.28
N GLY A 96 5.39 -4.83 -1.03
CA GLY A 96 4.54 -5.27 0.06
C GLY A 96 4.01 -4.04 0.78
N TYR A 97 2.74 -4.07 1.15
CA TYR A 97 2.10 -2.98 1.86
C TYR A 97 1.50 -3.49 3.16
N VAL A 98 1.56 -2.66 4.19
CA VAL A 98 0.87 -2.95 5.44
C VAL A 98 -0.10 -1.80 5.71
N TRP A 99 -1.38 -2.12 5.69
CA TRP A 99 -2.44 -1.18 6.00
C TRP A 99 -2.91 -1.43 7.43
N THR A 100 -3.02 -0.38 8.22
CA THR A 100 -3.66 -0.46 9.52
C THR A 100 -5.05 0.11 9.41
N VAL A 101 -6.03 -0.65 9.90
CA VAL A 101 -7.45 -0.26 9.82
C VAL A 101 -8.00 -0.07 11.23
N ARG A 102 -8.74 1.01 11.42
CA ARG A 102 -9.37 1.32 12.69
C ARG A 102 -10.70 2.02 12.43
N ASP A 103 -11.75 1.56 13.13
CA ASP A 103 -13.08 2.16 13.04
C ASP A 103 -13.58 2.31 11.61
N GLY A 104 -13.34 1.28 10.79
CA GLY A 104 -13.86 1.26 9.42
C GLY A 104 -13.11 2.13 8.44
N GLN A 105 -11.90 2.58 8.78
CA GLN A 105 -11.07 3.37 7.87
C GLN A 105 -9.62 2.92 7.94
N ALA A 106 -8.91 3.06 6.82
CA ALA A 106 -7.47 2.86 6.81
C ALA A 106 -6.83 4.09 7.45
N VAL A 107 -6.05 3.89 8.51
CA VAL A 107 -5.42 4.97 9.27
C VAL A 107 -3.92 5.05 9.08
N ARG A 108 -3.31 4.01 8.53
CA ARG A 108 -1.86 3.96 8.31
C ARG A 108 -1.54 3.09 7.12
N PHE A 109 -0.56 3.53 6.35
CA PHE A 109 -0.06 2.79 5.19
C PHE A 109 1.46 2.77 5.23
N GLN A 110 2.04 1.59 5.10
CA GLN A 110 3.48 1.41 5.01
C GLN A 110 3.79 0.63 3.75
N TRP A 111 4.86 0.99 3.06
CA TRP A 111 5.27 0.25 1.87
C TRP A 111 6.70 -0.28 2.03
N PHE A 112 6.97 -1.39 1.36
CA PHE A 112 8.25 -2.07 1.39
C PHE A 112 8.58 -2.59 -0.01
N GLN A 113 9.87 -2.76 -0.29
CA GLN A 113 10.34 -3.23 -1.59
C GLN A 113 10.27 -4.76 -1.73
N SER A 114 9.91 -5.48 -0.68
CA SER A 114 9.78 -6.93 -0.77
C SER A 114 8.59 -7.42 0.04
N HIS A 115 8.05 -8.56 -0.37
CA HIS A 115 6.98 -9.21 0.37
C HIS A 115 7.42 -9.60 1.77
N ARG A 116 8.67 -10.06 1.90
CA ARG A 116 9.21 -10.49 3.18
C ARG A 116 9.24 -9.36 4.20
N GLU A 117 9.68 -8.18 3.78
CA GLU A 117 9.74 -7.03 4.69
C GLU A 117 8.34 -6.64 5.20
N ALA A 118 7.35 -6.69 4.32
CA ALA A 118 5.98 -6.38 4.72
C ALA A 118 5.46 -7.42 5.71
N LEU A 119 5.73 -8.69 5.48
CA LEU A 119 5.32 -9.76 6.39
C LEU A 119 6.00 -9.60 7.75
N ASP A 120 7.29 -9.32 7.77
CA ASP A 120 8.05 -9.10 9.00
C ASP A 120 7.50 -7.90 9.78
N ALA A 121 7.19 -6.81 9.08
CA ALA A 121 6.66 -5.61 9.72
C ALA A 121 5.30 -5.84 10.37
N ALA A 122 4.51 -6.76 9.83
CA ALA A 122 3.22 -7.12 10.39
C ALA A 122 3.30 -8.23 11.44
N GLY A 123 4.51 -8.69 11.76
CA GLY A 123 4.72 -9.75 12.73
C GLY A 123 4.37 -11.14 12.23
N LEU A 124 4.32 -11.33 10.91
CA LEU A 124 4.01 -12.62 10.31
C LEU A 124 5.29 -13.33 9.89
N SER A 125 5.34 -14.64 10.17
CA SER A 125 6.44 -15.42 9.64
C SER A 125 6.17 -15.71 8.16
N ASP A 126 7.25 -15.97 7.44
CA ASP A 126 7.17 -16.34 6.03
C ASP A 126 6.26 -17.57 5.90
N PRO A 127 5.19 -17.50 5.14
CA PRO A 127 4.25 -18.61 4.98
C PRO A 127 4.78 -19.71 4.07
N ALA A 128 6.04 -19.75 3.84
CA ALA A 128 6.71 -20.65 2.91
C ALA A 128 5.93 -21.89 2.53
#